data_29f9591da0c391b95812dda379db7373
#
_entry.id   29f9591da0c391b95812dda379db7373
#
_cell.length_a   1.000
_cell.length_b   1.000
_cell.length_c   1.000
_cell.angle_alpha   90.00
_cell.angle_beta   90.00
_cell.angle_gamma   90.00
#
_symmetry.space_group_name_H-M   'P 1'
#
loop_
_entity.id
_entity.type
_entity.pdbx_description
1 polymer ?
#
loop_
_entity_poly.entity_id
_entity_poly.type
_entity_poly.pdbx_seq_one_letter_code
_entity_poly.pdbx_strand_id
1 'polypeptide(L)'
;GGTDLVGLMKKMIIKPERVVNIMEIQSLQNIEQLEDGSVVIGSAVTLDEILAFPYMENYPAVTDAILGINSMQLQSQGTIGGEICQRPRCWFFRNGTGLLDDKQVVEGDNRYHAILGNTGAAKYVSGSRIGPALIALGAQVRLVGPNDHEQIIPVAEFFRTPRSEHHRETVLDSNQLLTHLILPAKQSATNATYEVRHGAGPEYPLAAAAAELEMDANGIVRKASVVMGQVAPTPWVSAEAVQVLVGKPVTP
;
A
#
# COMPACT_ATOMS: atom_id res chain seq x y z
N GLY A 1 8.26 -12.24 -6.88
CA GLY A 1 6.86 -12.39 -6.44
C GLY A 1 6.66 -13.50 -5.43
N GLY A 2 5.41 -13.61 -4.93
CA GLY A 2 5.02 -14.71 -4.03
C GLY A 2 5.41 -14.53 -2.56
N THR A 3 6.02 -13.43 -2.17
CA THR A 3 6.51 -13.17 -0.80
C THR A 3 5.41 -13.21 0.28
N ASP A 4 4.15 -13.01 -0.09
CA ASP A 4 2.99 -13.18 0.78
C ASP A 4 2.26 -14.50 0.54
N LEU A 5 1.97 -14.83 -0.73
CA LEU A 5 1.19 -15.99 -1.14
C LEU A 5 1.78 -17.31 -0.61
N VAL A 6 3.09 -17.49 -0.77
CA VAL A 6 3.76 -18.74 -0.35
C VAL A 6 3.61 -18.98 1.15
N GLY A 7 3.71 -17.93 1.97
CA GLY A 7 3.51 -18.05 3.42
C GLY A 7 2.08 -18.46 3.80
N LEU A 8 1.08 -17.93 3.11
CA LEU A 8 -0.33 -18.29 3.31
C LEU A 8 -0.63 -19.73 2.88
N MET A 9 -0.04 -20.17 1.77
CA MET A 9 -0.17 -21.55 1.29
C MET A 9 0.51 -22.55 2.24
N LYS A 10 1.73 -22.26 2.70
CA LYS A 10 2.45 -23.10 3.68
C LYS A 10 1.67 -23.32 4.96
N LYS A 11 0.95 -22.32 5.42
CA LYS A 11 0.08 -22.40 6.60
C LYS A 11 -1.33 -22.91 6.31
N MET A 12 -1.61 -23.31 5.07
CA MET A 12 -2.93 -23.78 4.61
C MET A 12 -4.08 -22.79 4.84
N ILE A 13 -3.77 -21.49 4.98
CA ILE A 13 -4.76 -20.42 5.15
C ILE A 13 -5.50 -20.19 3.84
N ILE A 14 -4.79 -20.28 2.72
CA ILE A 14 -5.38 -20.28 1.39
C ILE A 14 -4.93 -21.54 0.63
N LYS A 15 -5.84 -22.07 -0.18
CA LYS A 15 -5.64 -23.33 -0.94
C LYS A 15 -6.09 -23.11 -2.38
N PRO A 16 -5.33 -22.33 -3.19
CA PRO A 16 -5.70 -22.09 -4.57
C PRO A 16 -5.59 -23.39 -5.39
N GLU A 17 -6.56 -23.66 -6.24
CA GLU A 17 -6.51 -24.78 -7.19
C GLU A 17 -5.44 -24.56 -8.27
N ARG A 18 -5.14 -23.27 -8.57
CA ARG A 18 -4.16 -22.88 -9.57
C ARG A 18 -3.41 -21.62 -9.12
N VAL A 19 -2.11 -21.62 -9.35
CA VAL A 19 -1.24 -20.46 -9.21
C VAL A 19 -0.66 -20.12 -10.57
N VAL A 20 -0.81 -18.88 -11.02
CA VAL A 20 -0.29 -18.40 -12.30
C VAL A 20 0.95 -17.54 -12.04
N ASN A 21 2.06 -17.88 -12.68
CA ASN A 21 3.27 -17.06 -12.64
C ASN A 21 3.14 -15.92 -13.64
N ILE A 22 3.06 -14.68 -13.15
CA ILE A 22 3.00 -13.47 -13.97
C ILE A 22 4.36 -12.79 -14.11
N MET A 23 5.40 -13.32 -13.48
CA MET A 23 6.74 -12.72 -13.51
C MET A 23 7.42 -12.79 -14.89
N GLU A 24 6.90 -13.60 -15.81
CA GLU A 24 7.44 -13.72 -17.18
C GLU A 24 6.71 -12.81 -18.19
N ILE A 25 5.71 -12.05 -17.75
CA ILE A 25 4.98 -11.10 -18.61
C ILE A 25 5.81 -9.82 -18.72
N GLN A 26 6.48 -9.63 -19.84
CA GLN A 26 7.41 -8.51 -20.07
C GLN A 26 6.78 -7.13 -19.83
N SER A 27 5.54 -6.92 -20.27
CA SER A 27 4.83 -5.65 -20.07
C SER A 27 4.59 -5.30 -18.60
N LEU A 28 4.67 -6.26 -17.68
CA LEU A 28 4.53 -6.05 -16.24
C LEU A 28 5.86 -5.80 -15.51
N GLN A 29 7.00 -5.87 -16.21
CA GLN A 29 8.34 -5.75 -15.63
C GLN A 29 9.00 -4.40 -15.91
N ASN A 30 8.33 -3.48 -16.60
CA ASN A 30 8.93 -2.22 -17.03
C ASN A 30 8.56 -1.07 -16.08
N ILE A 31 9.51 -0.13 -15.95
CA ILE A 31 9.27 1.20 -15.40
C ILE A 31 9.50 2.20 -16.52
N GLU A 32 8.55 3.07 -16.77
CA GLU A 32 8.61 4.06 -17.82
C GLU A 32 8.16 5.42 -17.32
N GLN A 33 8.93 6.46 -17.65
CA GLN A 33 8.48 7.84 -17.53
C GLN A 33 7.83 8.27 -18.83
N LEU A 34 6.59 8.73 -18.77
CA LEU A 34 5.85 9.21 -19.93
C LEU A 34 6.21 10.66 -20.25
N GLU A 35 5.79 11.13 -21.44
CA GLU A 35 6.05 12.49 -21.92
C GLU A 35 5.44 13.57 -21.02
N ASP A 36 4.32 13.28 -20.34
CA ASP A 36 3.68 14.18 -19.37
C ASP A 36 4.40 14.22 -18.01
N GLY A 37 5.47 13.43 -17.85
CA GLY A 37 6.27 13.32 -16.64
C GLY A 37 5.72 12.33 -15.62
N SER A 38 4.59 11.68 -15.86
CA SER A 38 4.09 10.59 -15.02
C SER A 38 5.00 9.35 -15.12
N VAL A 39 4.95 8.47 -14.11
CA VAL A 39 5.71 7.22 -14.11
C VAL A 39 4.77 6.02 -14.06
N VAL A 40 4.90 5.13 -15.03
CA VAL A 40 4.15 3.88 -15.09
C VAL A 40 5.05 2.74 -14.64
N ILE A 41 4.62 1.99 -13.64
CA ILE A 41 5.37 0.89 -13.04
C ILE A 41 4.56 -0.39 -13.22
N GLY A 42 5.11 -1.38 -13.90
CA GLY A 42 4.50 -2.70 -14.04
C GLY A 42 4.39 -3.42 -12.70
N SER A 43 3.30 -4.16 -12.48
CA SER A 43 3.02 -4.81 -11.19
C SER A 43 4.01 -5.90 -10.79
N ALA A 44 4.77 -6.45 -11.76
CA ALA A 44 5.83 -7.44 -11.54
C ALA A 44 7.21 -6.82 -11.29
N VAL A 45 7.35 -5.50 -11.37
CA VAL A 45 8.59 -4.80 -11.00
C VAL A 45 8.89 -5.01 -9.52
N THR A 46 10.12 -5.36 -9.20
CA THR A 46 10.57 -5.59 -7.84
C THR A 46 10.84 -4.28 -7.11
N LEU A 47 10.83 -4.33 -5.78
CA LEU A 47 11.00 -3.12 -4.98
C LEU A 47 12.42 -2.54 -5.09
N ASP A 48 13.44 -3.36 -5.26
CA ASP A 48 14.81 -2.91 -5.50
C ASP A 48 14.99 -2.31 -6.91
N GLU A 49 14.30 -2.82 -7.94
CA GLU A 49 14.28 -2.18 -9.26
C GLU A 49 13.66 -0.78 -9.21
N ILE A 50 12.59 -0.59 -8.39
CA ILE A 50 12.01 0.73 -8.16
C ILE A 50 13.03 1.67 -7.50
N LEU A 51 13.74 1.21 -6.46
CA LEU A 51 14.77 2.00 -5.80
C LEU A 51 15.93 2.36 -6.73
N ALA A 52 16.25 1.49 -7.69
CA ALA A 52 17.31 1.70 -8.66
C ALA A 52 16.92 2.63 -9.83
N PHE A 53 15.63 2.91 -10.02
CA PHE A 53 15.17 3.77 -11.10
C PHE A 53 15.40 5.25 -10.76
N PRO A 54 16.26 5.98 -11.48
CA PRO A 54 16.74 7.30 -11.03
C PRO A 54 15.62 8.33 -10.80
N TYR A 55 14.57 8.27 -11.61
CA TYR A 55 13.47 9.23 -11.48
C TYR A 55 12.68 9.10 -10.18
N MET A 56 12.82 7.97 -9.46
CA MET A 56 12.19 7.76 -8.15
C MET A 56 12.72 8.66 -7.03
N GLU A 57 13.83 9.35 -7.25
CA GLU A 57 14.30 10.43 -6.35
C GLU A 57 13.26 11.56 -6.16
N ASN A 58 12.32 11.68 -7.10
CA ASN A 58 11.23 12.64 -7.05
C ASN A 58 10.05 12.20 -6.16
N TYR A 59 10.05 10.94 -5.71
CA TYR A 59 9.00 10.34 -4.90
C TYR A 59 9.56 9.75 -3.59
N PRO A 60 10.21 10.57 -2.73
CA PRO A 60 10.79 10.10 -1.46
C PRO A 60 9.79 9.32 -0.61
N ALA A 61 8.51 9.71 -0.61
CA ALA A 61 7.49 8.99 0.15
C ALA A 61 7.40 7.50 -0.24
N VAL A 62 7.56 7.17 -1.52
CA VAL A 62 7.57 5.77 -2.00
C VAL A 62 8.87 5.08 -1.65
N THR A 63 10.00 5.72 -1.91
CA THR A 63 11.32 5.14 -1.64
C THR A 63 11.56 4.93 -0.14
N ASP A 64 11.14 5.87 0.72
CA ASP A 64 11.19 5.72 2.18
C ASP A 64 10.37 4.50 2.66
N ALA A 65 9.15 4.35 2.13
CA ALA A 65 8.30 3.21 2.45
C ALA A 65 8.91 1.86 2.02
N ILE A 66 9.57 1.82 0.84
CA ILE A 66 10.30 0.64 0.36
C ILE A 66 11.52 0.37 1.24
N LEU A 67 12.33 1.37 1.54
CA LEU A 67 13.50 1.25 2.41
C LEU A 67 13.09 0.82 3.83
N GLY A 68 11.89 1.18 4.25
CA GLY A 68 11.28 0.68 5.47
C GLY A 68 11.15 -0.85 5.50
N ILE A 69 11.06 -1.53 4.34
CA ILE A 69 11.13 -3.00 4.24
C ILE A 69 12.59 -3.41 4.43
N ASN A 70 13.00 -3.54 5.68
CA ASN A 70 14.40 -3.72 6.07
C ASN A 70 14.86 -5.18 5.82
N SER A 71 14.72 -5.65 4.59
CA SER A 71 15.16 -6.97 4.12
C SER A 71 15.45 -6.93 2.63
N MET A 72 16.72 -7.07 2.27
CA MET A 72 17.16 -7.12 0.87
C MET A 72 16.46 -8.25 0.10
N GLN A 73 16.21 -9.40 0.74
CA GLN A 73 15.52 -10.53 0.14
C GLN A 73 14.06 -10.19 -0.20
N LEU A 74 13.38 -9.45 0.67
CA LEU A 74 12.01 -9.00 0.40
C LEU A 74 11.97 -7.89 -0.66
N GLN A 75 12.97 -7.02 -0.71
CA GLN A 75 13.06 -5.99 -1.75
C GLN A 75 13.33 -6.61 -3.13
N SER A 76 14.25 -7.58 -3.23
CA SER A 76 14.60 -8.22 -4.50
C SER A 76 13.58 -9.24 -5.02
N GLN A 77 12.72 -9.80 -4.16
CA GLN A 77 11.71 -10.78 -4.54
C GLN A 77 10.28 -10.21 -4.51
N GLY A 78 10.03 -9.23 -3.66
CA GLY A 78 8.75 -8.55 -3.56
C GLY A 78 8.52 -7.64 -4.75
N THR A 79 7.32 -7.69 -5.31
CA THR A 79 6.91 -6.81 -6.42
C THR A 79 5.95 -5.75 -5.92
N ILE A 80 5.88 -4.62 -6.61
CA ILE A 80 4.99 -3.52 -6.23
C ILE A 80 3.52 -3.96 -6.22
N GLY A 81 3.08 -4.74 -7.21
CA GLY A 81 1.73 -5.29 -7.24
C GLY A 81 1.47 -6.26 -6.08
N GLY A 82 2.46 -7.11 -5.75
CA GLY A 82 2.38 -8.03 -4.61
C GLY A 82 2.33 -7.29 -3.28
N GLU A 83 3.04 -6.19 -3.13
CA GLU A 83 3.05 -5.37 -1.93
C GLU A 83 1.71 -4.67 -1.69
N ILE A 84 1.11 -4.11 -2.73
CA ILE A 84 -0.20 -3.45 -2.63
C ILE A 84 -1.33 -4.47 -2.41
N CYS A 85 -1.22 -5.66 -3.00
CA CYS A 85 -2.22 -6.73 -2.91
C CYS A 85 -2.02 -7.69 -1.73
N GLN A 86 -1.00 -7.48 -0.88
CA GLN A 86 -0.74 -8.38 0.23
C GLN A 86 -1.90 -8.41 1.24
N ARG A 87 -2.12 -9.60 1.82
CA ARG A 87 -3.15 -9.81 2.82
C ARG A 87 -2.70 -9.27 4.20
N PRO A 88 -3.62 -8.94 5.08
CA PRO A 88 -3.31 -8.45 6.43
C PRO A 88 -2.34 -9.36 7.19
N ARG A 89 -1.54 -8.75 8.06
CA ARG A 89 -0.59 -9.47 8.94
C ARG A 89 -1.20 -9.84 10.29
N CYS A 90 -2.50 -9.63 10.46
CA CYS A 90 -3.25 -10.01 11.64
C CYS A 90 -2.97 -11.48 12.02
N TRP A 91 -2.58 -11.71 13.25
CA TRP A 91 -2.24 -13.06 13.72
C TRP A 91 -3.43 -14.01 13.75
N PHE A 92 -4.66 -13.54 14.00
CA PHE A 92 -5.87 -14.36 13.89
C PHE A 92 -6.04 -14.89 12.46
N PHE A 93 -5.94 -14.01 11.47
CA PHE A 93 -5.98 -14.40 10.07
C PHE A 93 -4.82 -15.35 9.72
N ARG A 94 -3.59 -15.03 10.15
CA ARG A 94 -2.39 -15.83 9.85
C ARG A 94 -2.33 -17.17 10.62
N ASN A 95 -3.20 -17.37 11.58
CA ASN A 95 -3.38 -18.65 12.30
C ASN A 95 -4.62 -19.42 11.85
N GLY A 96 -5.37 -18.90 10.86
CA GLY A 96 -6.53 -19.58 10.28
C GLY A 96 -7.85 -19.37 11.02
N THR A 97 -7.89 -18.47 12.01
CA THR A 97 -9.14 -18.10 12.70
C THR A 97 -10.12 -17.36 11.79
N GLY A 98 -9.59 -16.55 10.87
CA GLY A 98 -10.39 -15.70 9.99
C GLY A 98 -9.90 -14.26 9.98
N LEU A 99 -10.50 -13.43 9.13
CA LEU A 99 -10.13 -12.05 8.95
C LEU A 99 -11.08 -11.07 9.65
N LEU A 100 -12.35 -11.43 9.78
CA LEU A 100 -13.39 -10.55 10.27
C LEU A 100 -13.84 -10.92 11.67
N ASP A 101 -14.87 -10.22 12.11
CA ASP A 101 -15.46 -10.25 13.44
C ASP A 101 -15.93 -11.67 13.81
N ASP A 102 -15.02 -12.43 14.35
CA ASP A 102 -15.25 -13.70 15.00
C ASP A 102 -15.08 -13.49 16.51
N LYS A 103 -15.75 -14.33 17.32
CA LYS A 103 -15.65 -14.27 18.77
C LYS A 103 -14.20 -14.28 19.25
N GLN A 104 -13.32 -15.09 18.64
CA GLN A 104 -11.92 -15.17 19.00
C GLN A 104 -11.17 -13.88 18.65
N VAL A 105 -11.53 -13.20 17.56
CA VAL A 105 -10.94 -11.91 17.15
C VAL A 105 -11.36 -10.81 18.11
N VAL A 106 -12.64 -10.77 18.49
CA VAL A 106 -13.22 -9.70 19.33
C VAL A 106 -12.80 -9.81 20.79
N GLU A 107 -12.86 -11.03 21.34
CA GLU A 107 -12.56 -11.31 22.77
C GLU A 107 -11.07 -11.61 23.02
N GLY A 108 -10.29 -11.81 21.96
CA GLY A 108 -8.88 -12.18 22.06
C GLY A 108 -7.93 -11.00 22.24
N ASP A 109 -6.64 -11.25 22.03
CA ASP A 109 -5.59 -10.23 22.15
C ASP A 109 -5.70 -9.20 21.03
N ASN A 110 -6.08 -7.98 21.38
CA ASN A 110 -6.38 -6.89 20.47
C ASN A 110 -5.26 -5.83 20.35
N ARG A 111 -4.06 -6.08 20.91
CA ARG A 111 -2.95 -5.11 20.94
C ARG A 111 -2.57 -4.55 19.57
N TYR A 112 -2.80 -5.31 18.51
CA TYR A 112 -2.49 -4.92 17.13
C TYR A 112 -3.73 -4.76 16.25
N HIS A 113 -4.88 -4.58 16.88
CA HIS A 113 -6.08 -4.21 16.14
C HIS A 113 -5.98 -2.76 15.65
N ALA A 114 -6.72 -2.46 14.59
CA ALA A 114 -6.87 -1.12 14.07
C ALA A 114 -7.40 -0.17 15.15
N ILE A 115 -6.81 1.01 15.28
CA ILE A 115 -7.27 2.06 16.20
C ILE A 115 -8.22 3.03 15.51
N LEU A 116 -8.22 3.07 14.18
CA LEU A 116 -9.11 3.87 13.35
C LEU A 116 -9.90 2.95 12.41
N GLY A 117 -11.11 3.36 12.01
CA GLY A 117 -11.91 2.64 11.05
C GLY A 117 -12.35 1.22 11.44
N ASN A 118 -12.26 0.84 12.72
CA ASN A 118 -12.51 -0.51 13.24
C ASN A 118 -13.93 -0.70 13.82
N THR A 119 -14.85 0.18 13.51
CA THR A 119 -16.25 0.11 14.02
C THR A 119 -17.05 -1.04 13.42
N GLY A 120 -16.62 -1.57 12.26
CA GLY A 120 -17.22 -2.74 11.61
C GLY A 120 -16.58 -4.05 12.03
N ALA A 121 -16.83 -5.12 11.26
CA ALA A 121 -16.29 -6.46 11.50
C ALA A 121 -14.76 -6.56 11.34
N ALA A 122 -14.15 -5.72 10.51
CA ALA A 122 -12.71 -5.73 10.28
C ALA A 122 -11.96 -5.05 11.44
N LYS A 123 -11.15 -5.81 12.16
CA LYS A 123 -10.34 -5.34 13.28
C LYS A 123 -8.84 -5.25 12.94
N TYR A 124 -8.42 -5.80 11.82
CA TYR A 124 -7.04 -5.82 11.37
C TYR A 124 -6.57 -4.45 10.85
N VAL A 125 -5.27 -4.29 10.68
CA VAL A 125 -4.66 -3.16 9.97
C VAL A 125 -4.27 -3.56 8.56
N SER A 126 -4.29 -2.61 7.61
CA SER A 126 -3.81 -2.81 6.25
C SER A 126 -2.38 -3.35 6.23
N GLY A 127 -2.13 -4.34 5.37
CA GLY A 127 -0.81 -4.93 5.22
C GLY A 127 0.13 -4.12 4.31
N SER A 128 -0.38 -3.22 3.48
CA SER A 128 0.47 -2.46 2.55
C SER A 128 1.24 -1.35 3.27
N ARG A 129 2.56 -1.35 3.12
CA ARG A 129 3.45 -0.28 3.63
C ARG A 129 3.54 0.88 2.65
N ILE A 130 3.45 0.59 1.35
CA ILE A 130 3.59 1.58 0.28
C ILE A 130 2.24 2.27 -0.02
N GLY A 131 1.12 1.61 0.27
CA GLY A 131 -0.22 2.14 0.02
C GLY A 131 -0.46 3.57 0.51
N PRO A 132 -0.07 3.93 1.76
CA PRO A 132 -0.18 5.31 2.25
C PRO A 132 0.57 6.32 1.39
N ALA A 133 1.80 6.02 0.98
CA ALA A 133 2.60 6.89 0.12
C ALA A 133 1.95 7.11 -1.25
N LEU A 134 1.46 6.03 -1.86
CA LEU A 134 0.79 6.09 -3.15
C LEU A 134 -0.48 6.94 -3.12
N ILE A 135 -1.26 6.81 -2.05
CA ILE A 135 -2.47 7.61 -1.87
C ILE A 135 -2.12 9.07 -1.62
N ALA A 136 -1.11 9.34 -0.78
CA ALA A 136 -0.67 10.71 -0.50
C ALA A 136 -0.25 11.46 -1.77
N LEU A 137 0.41 10.76 -2.69
CA LEU A 137 0.86 11.26 -4.00
C LEU A 137 -0.24 11.30 -5.08
N GLY A 138 -1.44 10.82 -4.80
CA GLY A 138 -2.51 10.75 -5.80
C GLY A 138 -2.28 9.71 -6.90
N ALA A 139 -1.55 8.65 -6.61
CA ALA A 139 -1.27 7.58 -7.55
C ALA A 139 -2.54 6.83 -7.98
N GLN A 140 -2.48 6.20 -9.15
CA GLN A 140 -3.55 5.39 -9.73
C GLN A 140 -3.07 3.95 -9.98
N VAL A 141 -4.00 3.02 -10.08
CA VAL A 141 -3.76 1.64 -10.50
C VAL A 141 -4.56 1.32 -11.76
N ARG A 142 -3.94 0.55 -12.65
CA ARG A 142 -4.59 -0.02 -13.82
C ARG A 142 -4.96 -1.47 -13.52
N LEU A 143 -6.23 -1.78 -13.67
CA LEU A 143 -6.81 -3.09 -13.50
C LEU A 143 -7.26 -3.61 -14.87
N VAL A 144 -6.97 -4.86 -15.19
CA VAL A 144 -7.40 -5.51 -16.42
C VAL A 144 -8.20 -6.75 -16.07
N GLY A 145 -9.38 -6.85 -16.64
CA GLY A 145 -10.31 -7.98 -16.51
C GLY A 145 -10.48 -8.76 -17.82
N PRO A 146 -11.47 -9.65 -17.89
CA PRO A 146 -11.80 -10.43 -19.09
C PRO A 146 -12.08 -9.51 -20.29
N ASN A 147 -11.74 -10.01 -21.49
CA ASN A 147 -11.92 -9.29 -22.75
C ASN A 147 -11.20 -7.93 -22.80
N ASP A 148 -10.05 -7.87 -22.14
CA ASP A 148 -9.21 -6.66 -22.04
C ASP A 148 -9.96 -5.44 -21.48
N HIS A 149 -10.99 -5.70 -20.65
CA HIS A 149 -11.67 -4.63 -19.93
C HIS A 149 -10.72 -3.95 -18.95
N GLU A 150 -10.37 -2.71 -19.27
CA GLU A 150 -9.40 -1.93 -18.53
C GLU A 150 -10.09 -0.87 -17.67
N GLN A 151 -9.59 -0.67 -16.45
CA GLN A 151 -10.01 0.37 -15.53
C GLN A 151 -8.77 1.04 -14.92
N ILE A 152 -8.77 2.36 -14.85
CA ILE A 152 -7.77 3.14 -14.10
C ILE A 152 -8.52 3.82 -12.97
N ILE A 153 -8.12 3.54 -11.73
CA ILE A 153 -8.73 4.09 -10.53
C ILE A 153 -7.68 4.66 -9.59
N PRO A 154 -8.01 5.68 -8.77
CA PRO A 154 -7.14 6.13 -7.70
C PRO A 154 -6.78 4.99 -6.73
N VAL A 155 -5.53 4.96 -6.24
CA VAL A 155 -5.14 3.97 -5.20
C VAL A 155 -5.99 4.10 -3.94
N ALA A 156 -6.48 5.30 -3.64
CA ALA A 156 -7.40 5.54 -2.52
C ALA A 156 -8.71 4.73 -2.64
N GLU A 157 -9.17 4.46 -3.88
CA GLU A 157 -10.38 3.68 -4.16
C GLU A 157 -10.10 2.19 -4.32
N PHE A 158 -8.82 1.80 -4.45
CA PHE A 158 -8.41 0.41 -4.61
C PHE A 158 -8.57 -0.41 -3.33
N PHE A 159 -8.27 0.18 -2.17
CA PHE A 159 -8.43 -0.47 -0.89
C PHE A 159 -9.88 -0.36 -0.40
N ARG A 160 -10.37 -1.43 0.20
CA ARG A 160 -11.69 -1.43 0.86
C ARG A 160 -11.67 -2.22 2.14
N THR A 161 -12.52 -1.84 3.09
CA THR A 161 -12.79 -2.64 4.28
C THR A 161 -13.81 -3.71 3.93
N PRO A 162 -13.47 -5.02 4.01
CA PRO A 162 -14.43 -6.09 3.72
C PRO A 162 -15.55 -6.11 4.74
N ARG A 163 -16.76 -6.44 4.27
CA ARG A 163 -17.97 -6.56 5.10
C ARG A 163 -18.40 -8.03 5.30
N SER A 164 -17.71 -8.96 4.66
CA SER A 164 -17.94 -10.39 4.76
C SER A 164 -16.66 -11.13 4.35
N GLU A 165 -16.52 -12.41 4.73
CA GLU A 165 -15.36 -13.25 4.36
C GLU A 165 -15.21 -13.47 2.84
N HIS A 166 -16.26 -13.21 2.05
CA HIS A 166 -16.21 -13.27 0.59
C HIS A 166 -15.60 -12.00 -0.03
N HIS A 167 -15.52 -10.91 0.71
CA HIS A 167 -14.89 -9.68 0.24
C HIS A 167 -13.39 -9.70 0.52
N ARG A 168 -12.64 -9.16 -0.43
CA ARG A 168 -11.19 -8.92 -0.26
C ARG A 168 -10.94 -7.52 0.28
N GLU A 169 -9.71 -7.28 0.68
CA GLU A 169 -9.23 -5.97 1.21
C GLU A 169 -9.03 -4.95 0.09
N THR A 170 -9.25 -5.36 -1.14
CA THR A 170 -9.16 -4.53 -2.35
C THR A 170 -10.43 -4.70 -3.19
N VAL A 171 -10.65 -3.80 -4.13
CA VAL A 171 -11.77 -3.88 -5.09
C VAL A 171 -11.50 -4.86 -6.23
N LEU A 172 -10.29 -5.43 -6.30
CA LEU A 172 -9.89 -6.36 -7.34
C LEU A 172 -10.78 -7.61 -7.34
N ASP A 173 -11.47 -7.85 -8.44
CA ASP A 173 -12.26 -9.06 -8.64
C ASP A 173 -11.38 -10.29 -8.92
N SER A 174 -11.93 -11.49 -8.73
CA SER A 174 -11.18 -12.75 -8.88
C SER A 174 -10.68 -13.03 -10.28
N ASN A 175 -11.25 -12.37 -11.28
CA ASN A 175 -10.91 -12.47 -12.71
C ASN A 175 -10.20 -11.21 -13.24
N GLN A 176 -9.77 -10.33 -12.35
CA GLN A 176 -9.00 -9.13 -12.68
C GLN A 176 -7.54 -9.24 -12.23
N LEU A 177 -6.67 -8.54 -12.91
CA LEU A 177 -5.25 -8.38 -12.58
C LEU A 177 -4.93 -6.90 -12.42
N LEU A 178 -4.25 -6.54 -11.32
CA LEU A 178 -3.55 -5.28 -11.21
C LEU A 178 -2.31 -5.35 -12.10
N THR A 179 -2.26 -4.54 -13.13
CA THR A 179 -1.19 -4.59 -14.14
C THR A 179 -0.15 -3.50 -13.95
N HIS A 180 -0.55 -2.29 -13.62
CA HIS A 180 0.36 -1.16 -13.48
C HIS A 180 -0.05 -0.25 -12.32
N LEU A 181 0.96 0.40 -11.79
CA LEU A 181 0.84 1.56 -10.92
C LEU A 181 1.23 2.80 -11.73
N ILE A 182 0.52 3.91 -11.53
CA ILE A 182 0.76 5.17 -12.22
C ILE A 182 0.98 6.25 -11.16
N LEU A 183 2.21 6.76 -11.09
CA LEU A 183 2.54 7.94 -10.28
C LEU A 183 2.30 9.19 -11.12
N PRO A 184 1.64 10.23 -10.58
CA PRO A 184 1.48 11.49 -11.30
C PRO A 184 2.84 12.14 -11.56
N ALA A 185 2.91 13.00 -12.56
CA ALA A 185 4.10 13.82 -12.80
C ALA A 185 4.53 14.56 -11.52
N LYS A 186 5.85 14.66 -11.32
CA LYS A 186 6.40 15.38 -10.17
C LYS A 186 5.77 16.77 -10.04
N GLN A 187 5.21 17.03 -8.87
CA GLN A 187 4.75 18.36 -8.48
C GLN A 187 5.89 19.13 -7.79
N SER A 188 5.71 20.43 -7.59
CA SER A 188 6.60 21.25 -6.75
C SER A 188 6.48 20.93 -5.24
N ALA A 189 5.68 19.94 -4.90
CA ALA A 189 5.41 19.48 -3.55
C ALA A 189 6.57 18.67 -2.97
N THR A 190 6.74 18.75 -1.65
CA THR A 190 7.65 17.90 -0.88
C THR A 190 6.85 16.70 -0.35
N ASN A 191 7.43 15.51 -0.44
CA ASN A 191 6.77 14.32 0.08
C ASN A 191 7.75 13.43 0.86
N ALA A 192 7.25 12.67 1.83
CA ALA A 192 8.04 11.74 2.65
C ALA A 192 7.13 10.71 3.31
N THR A 193 7.73 9.61 3.76
CA THR A 193 7.09 8.62 4.64
C THR A 193 7.93 8.44 5.90
N TYR A 194 7.25 8.35 7.04
CA TYR A 194 7.86 8.02 8.32
C TYR A 194 7.15 6.84 8.97
N GLU A 195 7.94 5.91 9.53
CA GLU A 195 7.44 4.72 10.22
C GLU A 195 7.90 4.68 11.68
N VAL A 196 6.97 4.39 12.58
CA VAL A 196 7.26 4.04 13.98
C VAL A 196 7.32 2.53 14.09
N ARG A 197 8.46 2.00 14.52
CA ARG A 197 8.72 0.56 14.63
C ARG A 197 9.10 0.17 16.06
N HIS A 198 8.88 -1.09 16.39
CA HIS A 198 9.30 -1.65 17.68
C HIS A 198 10.81 -1.92 17.71
N GLY A 199 11.40 -2.30 16.57
CA GLY A 199 12.82 -2.61 16.44
C GLY A 199 13.36 -2.24 15.06
N ALA A 200 14.62 -2.63 14.78
CA ALA A 200 15.33 -2.39 13.53
C ALA A 200 15.22 -3.57 12.53
N GLY A 201 14.44 -4.59 12.84
CA GLY A 201 14.26 -5.77 12.02
C GLY A 201 13.29 -5.55 10.85
N PRO A 202 12.92 -6.64 10.12
CA PRO A 202 12.00 -6.58 9.00
C PRO A 202 10.53 -6.54 9.41
N GLU A 203 10.24 -6.23 10.69
CA GLU A 203 8.88 -6.14 11.20
C GLU A 203 8.08 -5.06 10.50
N TYR A 204 6.77 -5.27 10.49
CA TYR A 204 5.85 -4.22 10.08
C TYR A 204 5.85 -3.08 11.10
N PRO A 205 5.71 -1.83 10.66
CA PRO A 205 5.62 -0.70 11.58
C PRO A 205 4.36 -0.80 12.45
N LEU A 206 4.44 -0.23 13.64
CA LEU A 206 3.29 -0.04 14.54
C LEU A 206 2.33 0.99 13.98
N ALA A 207 2.89 2.03 13.38
CA ALA A 207 2.18 3.08 12.66
C ALA A 207 3.11 3.70 11.62
N ALA A 208 2.54 4.23 10.56
CA ALA A 208 3.23 5.00 9.54
C ALA A 208 2.42 6.23 9.15
N ALA A 209 3.09 7.22 8.59
CA ALA A 209 2.44 8.35 7.93
C ALA A 209 3.21 8.71 6.66
N ALA A 210 2.49 8.86 5.57
CA ALA A 210 3.00 9.44 4.34
C ALA A 210 2.35 10.80 4.12
N ALA A 211 3.11 11.78 3.68
CA ALA A 211 2.60 13.11 3.41
C ALA A 211 3.16 13.68 2.11
N GLU A 212 2.34 14.46 1.43
CA GLU A 212 2.72 15.37 0.36
C GLU A 212 2.26 16.77 0.72
N LEU A 213 3.18 17.74 0.69
CA LEU A 213 2.93 19.14 1.06
C LEU A 213 3.36 20.09 -0.06
N GLU A 214 2.45 20.89 -0.55
CA GLU A 214 2.75 22.02 -1.42
C GLU A 214 2.83 23.29 -0.56
N MET A 215 3.97 23.97 -0.61
CA MET A 215 4.24 25.17 0.19
C MET A 215 4.48 26.39 -0.73
N ASP A 216 4.10 27.55 -0.26
CA ASP A 216 4.47 28.80 -0.92
C ASP A 216 5.91 29.24 -0.58
N ALA A 217 6.34 30.36 -1.19
CA ALA A 217 7.67 30.92 -0.98
C ALA A 217 7.98 31.33 0.48
N ASN A 218 6.95 31.45 1.33
CA ASN A 218 7.09 31.76 2.76
C ASN A 218 7.06 30.51 3.65
N GLY A 219 7.03 29.31 3.04
CA GLY A 219 6.93 28.05 3.78
C GLY A 219 5.53 27.75 4.34
N ILE A 220 4.50 28.44 3.89
CA ILE A 220 3.11 28.21 4.29
C ILE A 220 2.51 27.09 3.44
N VAL A 221 1.95 26.07 4.09
CA VAL A 221 1.30 24.95 3.42
C VAL A 221 0.05 25.43 2.68
N ARG A 222 0.02 25.24 1.37
CA ARG A 222 -1.12 25.59 0.49
C ARG A 222 -2.01 24.38 0.23
N LYS A 223 -1.40 23.21 0.10
CA LYS A 223 -2.09 21.94 -0.08
C LYS A 223 -1.36 20.87 0.71
N ALA A 224 -2.10 19.96 1.30
CA ALA A 224 -1.56 18.83 2.02
C ALA A 224 -2.34 17.56 1.69
N SER A 225 -1.65 16.43 1.64
CA SER A 225 -2.21 15.09 1.70
C SER A 225 -1.48 14.35 2.81
N VAL A 226 -2.21 13.78 3.77
CA VAL A 226 -1.64 13.01 4.87
C VAL A 226 -2.40 11.70 4.97
N VAL A 227 -1.67 10.60 4.86
CA VAL A 227 -2.23 9.25 4.87
C VAL A 227 -1.49 8.39 5.88
N MET A 228 -2.23 7.84 6.83
CA MET A 228 -1.68 6.97 7.87
C MET A 228 -1.73 5.50 7.43
N GLY A 229 -0.68 4.77 7.75
CA GLY A 229 -0.56 3.33 7.54
C GLY A 229 -0.59 2.56 8.86
N GLN A 230 -0.98 1.30 8.78
CA GLN A 230 -1.01 0.32 9.88
C GLN A 230 -1.87 0.71 11.09
N VAL A 231 -2.77 1.65 10.94
CA VAL A 231 -3.68 2.12 12.01
C VAL A 231 -5.15 1.82 11.74
N ALA A 232 -5.49 1.45 10.51
CA ALA A 232 -6.86 1.17 10.05
C ALA A 232 -6.89 -0.04 9.09
N PRO A 233 -8.07 -0.64 8.82
CA PRO A 233 -8.23 -1.74 7.85
C PRO A 233 -7.81 -1.38 6.42
N THR A 234 -7.85 -0.11 6.07
CA THR A 234 -7.33 0.47 4.83
C THR A 234 -6.35 1.60 5.17
N PRO A 235 -5.44 2.03 4.26
CA PRO A 235 -4.73 3.28 4.45
C PRO A 235 -5.70 4.41 4.80
N TRP A 236 -5.39 5.19 5.83
CA TRP A 236 -6.31 6.17 6.43
C TRP A 236 -5.95 7.58 6.00
N VAL A 237 -6.78 8.19 5.16
CA VAL A 237 -6.63 9.61 4.79
C VAL A 237 -7.08 10.47 5.97
N SER A 238 -6.15 11.26 6.53
CA SER A 238 -6.44 12.12 7.67
C SER A 238 -6.83 13.53 7.25
N ALA A 239 -8.12 13.78 7.18
CA ALA A 239 -8.66 15.12 6.93
C ALA A 239 -8.30 16.09 8.07
N GLU A 240 -8.25 15.59 9.31
CA GLU A 240 -7.91 16.36 10.50
C GLU A 240 -6.47 16.88 10.42
N ALA A 241 -5.52 16.05 10.02
CA ALA A 241 -4.13 16.48 9.84
C ALA A 241 -4.01 17.54 8.74
N VAL A 242 -4.72 17.38 7.64
CA VAL A 242 -4.77 18.37 6.55
C VAL A 242 -5.31 19.72 7.04
N GLN A 243 -6.40 19.72 7.82
CA GLN A 243 -6.98 20.94 8.38
C GLN A 243 -6.03 21.68 9.33
N VAL A 244 -5.20 20.94 10.07
CA VAL A 244 -4.21 21.53 10.98
C VAL A 244 -3.05 22.15 10.22
N LEU A 245 -2.64 21.57 9.09
CA LEU A 245 -1.45 21.99 8.33
C LEU A 245 -1.72 23.16 7.36
N VAL A 246 -2.85 23.12 6.63
CA VAL A 246 -3.13 24.13 5.60
C VAL A 246 -3.25 25.52 6.19
N GLY A 247 -2.57 26.50 5.56
CA GLY A 247 -2.50 27.89 5.99
C GLY A 247 -1.48 28.18 7.08
N LYS A 248 -0.68 27.20 7.49
CA LYS A 248 0.35 27.37 8.53
C LYS A 248 1.75 27.01 8.01
N PRO A 249 2.81 27.54 8.64
CA PRO A 249 4.17 27.10 8.38
C PRO A 249 4.37 25.69 8.98
N VAL A 250 5.21 24.88 8.31
CA VAL A 250 5.69 23.62 8.89
C VAL A 250 6.79 23.99 9.88
N THR A 251 6.53 23.75 11.15
CA THR A 251 7.51 23.91 12.24
C THR A 251 7.74 22.55 12.89
N PRO A 252 8.98 22.26 13.37
CA PRO A 252 9.28 21.05 14.12
C PRO A 252 8.41 20.88 15.37
#